data_06f388a9d3061662038f37c08b5da772
#
_entry.id   06f388a9d3061662038f37c08b5da772
#
_cell.length_a   1.000
_cell.length_b   1.000
_cell.length_c   1.000
_cell.angle_alpha   90.00
_cell.angle_beta   90.00
_cell.angle_gamma   90.00
#
_symmetry.space_group_name_H-M   'P 1'
#
loop_
_entity.id
_entity.type
_entity.pdbx_description
1 polymer ?
#
loop_
_entity_poly.entity_id
_entity_poly.type
_entity_poly.pdbx_seq_one_letter_code
_entity_poly.pdbx_strand_id
1 'polypeptide(L)'
;MSKVNDLKQENEIKIRECLYDGQIWTKNDLAYKTSLSLATTTNILQEMLKNHEIEYVSDSKSTGGRKSKEYQLYKDYKHLLKIVLKKNKKSYEFIFEIIDLYDQIVYQKNYSSLKGTV
;
A
#
# COMPACT_ATOMS: atom_id res chain seq x y z
N MET A 1 18.15 -20.01 -4.76
CA MET A 1 16.87 -19.70 -5.41
C MET A 1 17.01 -19.73 -6.93
N SER A 2 15.97 -20.14 -7.63
CA SER A 2 16.02 -20.14 -9.08
C SER A 2 15.92 -18.72 -9.62
N LYS A 3 16.49 -18.49 -10.79
CA LYS A 3 16.39 -17.20 -11.50
C LYS A 3 14.94 -16.81 -11.78
N VAL A 4 14.07 -17.80 -11.98
CA VAL A 4 12.64 -17.56 -12.25
C VAL A 4 11.96 -16.91 -11.05
N ASN A 5 12.22 -17.39 -9.82
CA ASN A 5 11.65 -16.80 -8.61
C ASN A 5 12.17 -15.39 -8.38
N ASP A 6 13.44 -15.14 -8.64
CA ASP A 6 14.03 -13.81 -8.48
C ASP A 6 13.39 -12.82 -9.45
N LEU A 7 13.19 -13.22 -10.71
CA LEU A 7 12.54 -12.38 -11.71
C LEU A 7 11.08 -12.09 -11.33
N LYS A 8 10.37 -13.11 -10.84
CA LYS A 8 8.99 -12.94 -10.39
C LYS A 8 8.92 -11.92 -9.27
N GLN A 9 9.80 -12.00 -8.29
CA GLN A 9 9.85 -11.07 -7.17
C GLN A 9 10.16 -9.65 -7.64
N GLU A 10 11.10 -9.49 -8.56
CA GLU A 10 11.42 -8.19 -9.13
C GLU A 10 10.22 -7.57 -9.83
N ASN A 11 9.49 -8.37 -10.60
CA ASN A 11 8.31 -7.89 -11.30
C ASN A 11 7.19 -7.49 -10.33
N GLU A 12 6.99 -8.27 -9.26
CA GLU A 12 6.03 -7.92 -8.21
C GLU A 12 6.39 -6.61 -7.52
N ILE A 13 7.68 -6.39 -7.26
CA ILE A 13 8.16 -5.13 -6.66
C ILE A 13 7.82 -3.95 -7.56
N LYS A 14 8.04 -4.08 -8.86
CA LYS A 14 7.71 -3.00 -9.81
C LYS A 14 6.23 -2.64 -9.77
N ILE A 15 5.36 -3.62 -9.73
CA ILE A 15 3.91 -3.39 -9.64
C ILE A 15 3.56 -2.75 -8.30
N ARG A 16 4.13 -3.25 -7.19
CA ARG A 16 3.88 -2.68 -5.86
C ARG A 16 4.33 -1.23 -5.76
N GLU A 17 5.47 -0.89 -6.32
CA GLU A 17 5.95 0.50 -6.30
C GLU A 17 4.95 1.46 -6.94
N CYS A 18 4.23 1.02 -7.96
CA CYS A 18 3.15 1.82 -8.55
C CYS A 18 1.95 1.90 -7.61
N LEU A 19 1.44 0.75 -7.17
CA LEU A 19 0.19 0.69 -6.38
C LEU A 19 0.32 1.35 -5.01
N TYR A 20 1.51 1.30 -4.41
CA TYR A 20 1.73 1.87 -3.08
C TYR A 20 1.87 3.39 -3.08
N ASP A 21 1.69 4.04 -4.24
CA ASP A 21 1.55 5.50 -4.29
C ASP A 21 0.14 5.97 -3.86
N GLY A 22 -0.77 5.03 -3.62
CA GLY A 22 -2.12 5.33 -3.18
C GLY A 22 -3.08 5.73 -4.30
N GLN A 23 -2.65 5.66 -5.54
CA GLN A 23 -3.48 6.02 -6.69
C GLN A 23 -4.20 4.81 -7.27
N ILE A 24 -5.16 5.10 -8.14
CA ILE A 24 -5.93 4.10 -8.86
C ILE A 24 -5.23 3.81 -10.19
N TRP A 25 -5.06 2.53 -10.50
CA TRP A 25 -4.36 2.10 -11.69
C TRP A 25 -5.19 1.12 -12.50
N THR A 26 -5.16 1.25 -13.83
CA THR A 26 -5.65 0.21 -14.71
C THR A 26 -4.51 -0.79 -14.99
N LYS A 27 -4.88 -1.99 -15.41
CA LYS A 27 -3.90 -3.00 -15.79
C LYS A 27 -2.98 -2.50 -16.91
N ASN A 28 -3.56 -1.84 -17.91
CA ASN A 28 -2.79 -1.32 -19.04
C ASN A 28 -1.79 -0.27 -18.60
N ASP A 29 -2.18 0.63 -17.71
CA ASP A 29 -1.27 1.65 -17.18
C ASP A 29 -0.14 1.04 -16.38
N LEU A 30 -0.43 0.03 -15.58
CA LEU A 30 0.59 -0.69 -14.82
C LEU A 30 1.58 -1.40 -15.76
N ALA A 31 1.07 -2.09 -16.77
CA ALA A 31 1.92 -2.77 -17.74
C ALA A 31 2.82 -1.77 -18.48
N TYR A 32 2.26 -0.65 -18.88
CA TYR A 32 3.02 0.40 -19.57
C TYR A 32 4.10 1.00 -18.65
N LYS A 33 3.72 1.36 -17.44
CA LYS A 33 4.64 2.01 -16.50
C LYS A 33 5.80 1.10 -16.08
N THR A 34 5.52 -0.18 -15.93
CA THR A 34 6.52 -1.16 -15.48
C THR A 34 7.27 -1.82 -16.62
N SER A 35 6.84 -1.61 -17.86
CA SER A 35 7.37 -2.30 -19.05
C SER A 35 7.19 -3.81 -18.99
N LEU A 36 6.19 -4.27 -18.26
CA LEU A 36 5.85 -5.69 -18.21
C LEU A 36 4.75 -6.02 -19.22
N SER A 37 4.70 -7.28 -19.64
CA SER A 37 3.63 -7.75 -20.54
C SER A 37 2.29 -7.70 -19.80
N LEU A 38 1.20 -7.63 -20.57
CA LEU A 38 -0.15 -7.71 -20.00
C LEU A 38 -0.38 -9.05 -19.28
N ALA A 39 0.17 -10.14 -19.83
CA ALA A 39 0.04 -11.46 -19.20
C ALA A 39 0.71 -11.49 -17.83
N THR A 40 1.94 -11.01 -17.74
CA THR A 40 2.68 -10.95 -16.47
C THR A 40 1.96 -10.03 -15.47
N THR A 41 1.55 -8.86 -15.92
CA THR A 41 0.81 -7.91 -15.09
C THR A 41 -0.48 -8.53 -14.57
N THR A 42 -1.25 -9.20 -15.44
CA THR A 42 -2.49 -9.87 -15.06
C THR A 42 -2.24 -10.92 -13.98
N ASN A 43 -1.22 -11.75 -14.16
CA ASN A 43 -0.90 -12.81 -13.19
C ASN A 43 -0.55 -12.22 -11.82
N ILE A 44 0.24 -11.16 -11.79
CA ILE A 44 0.62 -10.51 -10.54
C ILE A 44 -0.61 -9.90 -9.86
N LEU A 45 -1.45 -9.18 -10.61
CA LEU A 45 -2.64 -8.55 -10.05
C LEU A 45 -3.63 -9.58 -9.51
N GLN A 46 -3.80 -10.72 -10.18
CA GLN A 46 -4.67 -11.78 -9.70
C GLN A 46 -4.18 -12.35 -8.38
N GLU A 47 -2.88 -12.54 -8.23
CA GLU A 47 -2.29 -13.01 -6.99
C GLU A 47 -2.47 -11.99 -5.86
N MET A 48 -2.26 -10.72 -6.16
CA MET A 48 -2.44 -9.64 -5.19
C MET A 48 -3.91 -9.50 -4.76
N LEU A 49 -4.85 -9.67 -5.69
CA LEU A 49 -6.29 -9.69 -5.37
C LEU A 49 -6.63 -10.88 -4.47
N LYS A 50 -6.09 -12.05 -4.78
CA LYS A 50 -6.31 -13.26 -3.98
C LYS A 50 -5.83 -13.09 -2.56
N ASN A 51 -4.72 -12.39 -2.37
CA ASN A 51 -4.15 -12.13 -1.06
C ASN A 51 -4.77 -10.92 -0.35
N HIS A 52 -5.74 -10.27 -0.98
CA HIS A 52 -6.40 -9.06 -0.46
C HIS A 52 -5.44 -7.89 -0.28
N GLU A 53 -4.36 -7.85 -1.04
CA GLU A 53 -3.41 -6.74 -1.03
C GLU A 53 -3.95 -5.54 -1.80
N ILE A 54 -4.72 -5.80 -2.84
CA ILE A 54 -5.37 -4.79 -3.65
C ILE A 54 -6.85 -5.12 -3.80
N GLU A 55 -7.60 -4.16 -4.26
CA GLU A 55 -9.04 -4.33 -4.51
C GLU A 55 -9.43 -3.67 -5.83
N TYR A 56 -10.55 -4.12 -6.38
CA TYR A 56 -11.17 -3.42 -7.49
C TYR A 56 -11.83 -2.16 -6.96
N VAL A 57 -11.63 -1.08 -7.71
CA VAL A 57 -12.42 0.13 -7.52
C VAL A 57 -13.66 -0.01 -8.43
N SER A 58 -14.33 1.01 -8.78
CA SER A 58 -15.37 0.97 -9.81
C SER A 58 -14.71 0.84 -11.19
N ASP A 59 -15.41 0.26 -12.15
CA ASP A 59 -14.93 0.31 -13.52
C ASP A 59 -14.79 1.76 -13.97
N SER A 60 -13.74 2.05 -14.74
CA SER A 60 -13.55 3.39 -15.28
C SER A 60 -14.76 3.75 -16.14
N LYS A 61 -15.22 5.00 -16.02
CA LYS A 61 -16.30 5.50 -16.86
C LYS A 61 -15.82 5.60 -18.29
N SER A 62 -16.38 4.79 -19.14
CA SER A 62 -16.11 4.84 -20.56
C SER A 62 -17.31 5.39 -21.30
N THR A 63 -17.05 6.33 -22.18
CA THR A 63 -18.09 6.93 -23.04
C THR A 63 -18.21 6.13 -24.32
N GLY A 64 -18.72 4.91 -24.22
CA GLY A 64 -19.02 4.12 -25.41
C GLY A 64 -18.00 3.07 -25.77
N GLY A 65 -17.27 2.51 -24.79
CA GLY A 65 -16.36 1.42 -25.02
C GLY A 65 -16.36 0.46 -23.84
N ARG A 66 -15.51 -0.54 -23.93
CA ARG A 66 -15.31 -1.52 -22.87
C ARG A 66 -14.67 -0.83 -21.65
N LYS A 67 -15.31 -0.96 -20.50
CA LYS A 67 -14.80 -0.41 -19.26
C LYS A 67 -13.56 -1.17 -18.83
N SER A 68 -12.50 -0.43 -18.44
CA SER A 68 -11.30 -1.02 -17.87
C SER A 68 -11.46 -1.14 -16.36
N LYS A 69 -11.01 -2.26 -15.83
CA LYS A 69 -10.98 -2.47 -14.38
C LYS A 69 -9.90 -1.61 -13.76
N GLU A 70 -10.23 -1.04 -12.62
CA GLU A 70 -9.31 -0.22 -11.86
C GLU A 70 -8.97 -0.89 -10.55
N TYR A 71 -7.72 -0.75 -10.14
CA TYR A 71 -7.17 -1.39 -8.96
C TYR A 71 -6.59 -0.34 -8.04
N GLN A 72 -6.69 -0.59 -6.76
CA GLN A 72 -6.01 0.23 -5.75
C GLN A 72 -5.54 -0.65 -4.61
N LEU A 73 -4.56 -0.15 -3.88
CA LEU A 73 -4.08 -0.78 -2.67
C LEU A 73 -5.22 -0.87 -1.65
N TYR A 74 -5.40 -2.05 -1.05
CA TYR A 74 -6.37 -2.20 0.02
C TYR A 74 -5.80 -1.62 1.31
N LYS A 75 -6.48 -0.61 1.84
CA LYS A 75 -5.97 0.18 2.98
C LYS A 75 -5.65 -0.64 4.22
N ASP A 76 -6.41 -1.72 4.45
CA ASP A 76 -6.28 -2.54 5.66
C ASP A 76 -5.50 -3.84 5.40
N TYR A 77 -4.81 -3.96 4.26
CA TYR A 77 -3.97 -5.12 3.99
C TYR A 77 -2.90 -5.29 5.08
N LYS A 78 -2.31 -4.19 5.51
CA LYS A 78 -1.37 -4.15 6.64
C LYS A 78 -1.57 -2.85 7.39
N HIS A 79 -1.23 -2.87 8.66
CA HIS A 79 -1.18 -1.67 9.49
C HIS A 79 0.25 -1.45 9.96
N LEU A 80 0.61 -0.21 10.12
CA LEU A 80 1.93 0.18 10.58
C LEU A 80 1.82 0.81 11.96
N LEU A 81 2.78 0.47 12.81
CA LEU A 81 2.89 1.13 14.12
C LEU A 81 3.88 2.30 13.97
N LYS A 82 3.39 3.48 14.29
CA LYS A 82 4.19 4.69 14.30
C LYS A 82 4.32 5.16 15.75
N ILE A 83 5.54 5.41 16.17
CA ILE A 83 5.83 5.89 17.52
C ILE A 83 6.47 7.26 17.41
N VAL A 84 5.84 8.25 18.03
CA VAL A 84 6.35 9.62 18.06
C VAL A 84 6.72 9.97 19.50
N LEU A 85 7.95 10.42 19.68
CA LEU A 85 8.41 10.92 20.97
C LEU A 85 8.49 12.44 20.89
N LYS A 86 7.73 13.10 21.76
CA LYS A 86 7.82 14.55 21.94
C LYS A 86 8.46 14.84 23.28
N LYS A 87 9.44 15.72 23.26
CA LYS A 87 10.14 16.13 24.46
C LYS A 87 9.79 17.58 24.77
N ASN A 88 9.21 17.82 25.93
CA ASN A 88 8.98 19.15 26.46
C ASN A 88 10.00 19.44 27.56
N LYS A 89 10.05 20.68 28.07
CA LYS A 89 11.03 21.05 29.08
C LYS A 89 10.95 20.19 30.34
N LYS A 90 9.75 19.77 30.74
CA LYS A 90 9.51 19.02 31.99
C LYS A 90 8.93 17.64 31.79
N SER A 91 8.66 17.22 30.52
CA SER A 91 7.97 15.98 30.30
C SER A 91 8.31 15.38 28.96
N TYR A 92 8.02 14.11 28.85
CA TYR A 92 8.07 13.36 27.60
C TYR A 92 6.68 12.91 27.26
N GLU A 93 6.35 12.91 25.97
CA GLU A 93 5.08 12.39 25.46
C GLU A 93 5.37 11.36 24.38
N PHE A 94 4.83 10.17 24.57
CA PHE A 94 4.86 9.10 23.56
C PHE A 94 3.50 9.00 22.91
N ILE A 95 3.47 9.08 21.61
CA ILE A 95 2.26 8.92 20.82
C ILE A 95 2.40 7.63 20.01
N PHE A 96 1.52 6.68 20.28
CA PHE A 96 1.46 5.42 19.54
C PHE A 96 0.30 5.50 18.58
N GLU A 97 0.59 5.39 17.30
CA GLU A 97 -0.40 5.44 16.24
C GLU A 97 -0.36 4.16 15.43
N ILE A 98 -1.51 3.56 15.22
CA ILE A 98 -1.64 2.51 14.22
C ILE A 98 -2.27 3.16 13.00
N ILE A 99 -1.59 3.06 11.87
CA ILE A 99 -2.03 3.68 10.63
C ILE A 99 -2.29 2.61 9.57
N ASP A 100 -3.21 2.91 8.66
CA ASP A 100 -3.43 2.06 7.50
C ASP A 100 -2.42 2.41 6.39
N LEU A 101 -2.55 1.75 5.24
CA LEU A 101 -1.61 1.95 4.14
C LEU A 101 -1.81 3.28 3.40
N TYR A 102 -2.84 4.04 3.74
CA TYR A 102 -3.07 5.40 3.24
C TYR A 102 -2.71 6.46 4.28
N ASP A 103 -1.93 6.07 5.31
CA ASP A 103 -1.45 6.96 6.37
C ASP A 103 -2.59 7.56 7.22
N GLN A 104 -3.73 6.86 7.27
CA GLN A 104 -4.85 7.28 8.11
C GLN A 104 -4.73 6.62 9.48
N ILE A 105 -4.98 7.38 10.53
CA ILE A 105 -4.91 6.87 11.90
C ILE A 105 -6.11 5.99 12.18
N VAL A 106 -5.86 4.73 12.50
CA VAL A 106 -6.86 3.75 12.88
C VAL A 106 -7.03 3.70 14.38
N TYR A 107 -5.92 3.88 15.11
CA TYR A 107 -5.90 3.86 16.58
C TYR A 107 -4.77 4.76 17.04
N GLN A 108 -5.01 5.46 18.15
CA GLN A 108 -3.99 6.33 18.73
C GLN A 108 -4.06 6.25 20.25
N LYS A 109 -2.91 6.23 20.89
CA LYS A 109 -2.82 6.31 22.33
C LYS A 109 -1.61 7.15 22.74
N ASN A 110 -1.84 8.05 23.70
CA ASN A 110 -0.81 8.94 24.18
C ASN A 110 -0.45 8.59 25.60
N TYR A 111 0.85 8.61 25.89
CA TYR A 111 1.40 8.45 27.22
C TYR A 111 2.27 9.64 27.54
N SER A 112 2.09 10.21 28.72
CA SER A 112 2.92 11.32 29.18
C SER A 112 3.66 10.90 30.45
N SER A 113 4.89 11.34 30.56
CA SER A 113 5.72 11.09 31.73
C SER A 113 6.51 12.34 32.08
N LEU A 114 6.58 12.64 33.36
CA LEU A 114 7.43 13.72 33.82
C LEU A 114 8.90 13.38 33.58
N LYS A 115 9.68 14.39 33.23
CA LYS A 115 11.12 14.20 32.99
C LYS A 115 11.79 13.66 34.26
N GLY A 116 12.51 12.54 34.08
CA GLY A 116 13.15 11.86 35.22
C GLY A 116 12.31 10.79 35.87
N THR A 117 11.07 10.60 35.41
CA THR A 117 10.16 9.54 35.87
C THR A 117 9.93 8.57 34.73
N VAL A 118 10.10 7.31 34.95
CA VAL A 118 9.91 6.29 33.92
C VAL A 118 8.60 5.58 34.15
#